data_de88afd8a070159632b29a055f7c0cdf
#
_entry.id   de88afd8a070159632b29a055f7c0cdf
#
_cell.length_a   1.000
_cell.length_b   1.000
_cell.length_c   1.000
_cell.angle_alpha   90.00
_cell.angle_beta   90.00
_cell.angle_gamma   90.00
#
_symmetry.space_group_name_H-M   'P 1'
#
loop_
_entity.id
_entity.type
_entity.pdbx_description
1 polymer ?
#
loop_
_entity_poly.entity_id
_entity_poly.type
_entity_poly.pdbx_seq_one_letter_code
_entity_poly.pdbx_strand_id
1 'polypeptide(L)'
;PCLSQSGNQFPNQGIIFEAIEHSGCSVKSIEEINFIEKIVESLLGGSYTYAQFNENRTGEITPNDILVIAPYNVQVNRLEQRLEGRAKVGTVDRFQGQEAPIAILSLTASSGDEAPRGIDFLLAPNRLNVAISRAQCLSIIIGCPRLATGLINTVDEAEKVNRLCRLMMLD
;
A
#
# COMPACT_ATOMS: atom_id res chain seq x y z
N PRO A 1 14.93 -5.28 -9.29
CA PRO A 1 15.20 -4.00 -8.63
C PRO A 1 15.14 -4.14 -7.11
N CYS A 2 15.91 -3.38 -6.37
CA CYS A 2 15.87 -3.31 -4.91
C CYS A 2 16.26 -1.90 -4.45
N LEU A 3 15.74 -1.46 -3.30
CA LEU A 3 16.12 -0.20 -2.69
C LEU A 3 17.55 -0.28 -2.17
N SER A 4 18.30 0.80 -2.28
CA SER A 4 19.65 0.87 -1.72
C SER A 4 19.58 1.18 -0.22
N GLN A 5 20.39 0.50 0.58
CA GLN A 5 20.47 0.72 2.03
C GLN A 5 21.10 2.07 2.34
N SER A 6 20.33 3.12 2.40
CA SER A 6 20.79 4.42 2.89
C SER A 6 19.74 4.99 3.83
N GLY A 7 19.76 4.50 5.09
CA GLY A 7 18.92 5.06 6.16
C GLY A 7 17.44 4.68 6.14
N ASN A 8 17.01 3.79 5.26
CA ASN A 8 15.62 3.32 5.22
C ASN A 8 15.34 2.29 6.32
N GLN A 9 14.28 2.51 7.08
CA GLN A 9 13.75 1.55 8.05
C GLN A 9 12.98 0.38 7.41
N PHE A 10 12.84 0.37 6.07
CA PHE A 10 12.12 -0.65 5.31
C PHE A 10 13.09 -1.62 4.64
N PRO A 11 12.66 -2.88 4.36
CA PRO A 11 13.45 -3.84 3.60
C PRO A 11 13.71 -3.32 2.18
N ASN A 12 14.78 -3.78 1.59
CA ASN A 12 15.20 -3.34 0.26
C ASN A 12 14.26 -3.80 -0.87
N GLN A 13 13.49 -4.85 -0.62
CA GLN A 13 12.52 -5.41 -1.57
C GLN A 13 11.52 -6.32 -0.86
N GLY A 14 10.40 -6.59 -1.53
CA GLY A 14 9.40 -7.54 -1.06
C GLY A 14 8.05 -6.90 -0.78
N ILE A 15 7.29 -7.53 0.07
CA ILE A 15 5.98 -7.08 0.52
C ILE A 15 6.03 -7.00 2.04
N ILE A 16 5.61 -5.87 2.59
CA ILE A 16 5.49 -5.68 4.03
C ILE A 16 4.10 -5.19 4.38
N PHE A 17 3.67 -5.46 5.60
CA PHE A 17 2.43 -4.95 6.18
C PHE A 17 2.75 -4.05 7.38
N GLU A 18 2.25 -2.82 7.31
CA GLU A 18 2.35 -1.84 8.40
C GLU A 18 1.01 -1.72 9.11
N ALA A 19 0.97 -2.17 10.35
CA ALA A 19 -0.23 -2.16 11.19
C ALA A 19 -0.45 -0.78 11.80
N ILE A 20 -1.56 -0.12 11.46
CA ILE A 20 -1.97 1.16 12.02
C ILE A 20 -3.31 1.01 12.72
N GLU A 21 -3.28 1.12 14.04
CA GLU A 21 -4.49 1.06 14.86
C GLU A 21 -5.34 2.32 14.69
N HIS A 22 -6.57 2.12 14.25
CA HIS A 22 -7.59 3.18 14.19
C HIS A 22 -9.01 2.59 14.32
N SER A 23 -10.00 3.44 14.57
CA SER A 23 -11.40 3.06 14.73
C SER A 23 -12.32 4.09 14.11
N GLY A 24 -13.51 3.65 13.67
CA GLY A 24 -14.50 4.54 13.05
C GLY A 24 -14.12 5.00 11.62
N CYS A 25 -13.06 4.45 11.04
CA CYS A 25 -12.66 4.78 9.68
C CYS A 25 -13.40 3.89 8.67
N SER A 26 -14.00 4.51 7.68
CA SER A 26 -14.81 3.86 6.66
C SER A 26 -14.21 4.08 5.25
N VAL A 27 -14.39 5.27 4.69
CA VAL A 27 -13.88 5.66 3.37
C VAL A 27 -12.62 6.53 3.43
N LYS A 28 -12.18 6.88 4.64
CA LYS A 28 -10.96 7.64 4.91
C LYS A 28 -10.39 7.28 6.27
N SER A 29 -9.07 7.29 6.38
CA SER A 29 -8.31 7.19 7.63
C SER A 29 -7.24 8.27 7.64
N ILE A 30 -7.32 9.18 8.61
CA ILE A 30 -6.32 10.23 8.80
C ILE A 30 -5.02 9.63 9.32
N GLU A 31 -5.12 8.58 10.13
CA GLU A 31 -3.99 7.86 10.70
C GLU A 31 -3.12 7.25 9.58
N GLU A 32 -3.77 6.54 8.63
CA GLU A 32 -3.05 5.99 7.49
C GLU A 32 -2.47 7.09 6.59
N ILE A 33 -3.21 8.20 6.35
CA ILE A 33 -2.71 9.32 5.55
C ILE A 33 -1.44 9.92 6.17
N ASN A 34 -1.44 10.18 7.50
CA ASN A 34 -0.29 10.73 8.19
C ASN A 34 0.91 9.77 8.18
N PHE A 35 0.66 8.48 8.24
CA PHE A 35 1.71 7.46 8.18
C PHE A 35 2.29 7.36 6.77
N ILE A 36 1.44 7.35 5.74
CA ILE A 36 1.86 7.35 4.33
C ILE A 36 2.71 8.57 4.01
N GLU A 37 2.35 9.76 4.49
CA GLU A 37 3.15 10.96 4.31
C GLU A 37 4.58 10.78 4.84
N LYS A 38 4.72 10.27 6.07
CA LYS A 38 6.04 10.00 6.67
C LYS A 38 6.85 8.99 5.87
N ILE A 39 6.20 7.92 5.36
CA ILE A 39 6.86 6.95 4.50
C ILE A 39 7.37 7.61 3.23
N VAL A 40 6.52 8.34 2.53
CA VAL A 40 6.88 9.04 1.28
C VAL A 40 8.05 9.99 1.52
N GLU A 41 8.01 10.78 2.58
CA GLU A 41 9.11 11.69 2.95
C GLU A 41 10.43 10.96 3.25
N SER A 42 10.36 9.80 3.90
CA SER A 42 11.55 9.00 4.19
C SER A 42 12.16 8.32 2.97
N LEU A 43 11.35 8.04 1.95
CA LEU A 43 11.78 7.36 0.73
C LEU A 43 12.33 8.32 -0.33
N LEU A 44 11.80 9.54 -0.40
CA LEU A 44 12.23 10.54 -1.39
C LEU A 44 13.70 10.92 -1.19
N GLY A 45 14.43 11.02 -2.29
CA GLY A 45 15.88 11.25 -2.29
C GLY A 45 16.74 10.04 -1.95
N GLY A 46 16.11 8.91 -1.59
CA GLY A 46 16.77 7.61 -1.53
C GLY A 46 17.13 7.09 -2.92
N SER A 47 17.69 5.90 -2.99
CA SER A 47 18.05 5.29 -4.27
C SER A 47 17.56 3.85 -4.40
N TYR A 48 17.39 3.40 -5.62
CA TYR A 48 17.07 2.00 -5.95
C TYR A 48 17.97 1.49 -7.07
N THR A 49 18.24 0.19 -7.06
CA THR A 49 19.05 -0.47 -8.08
C THR A 49 18.15 -1.35 -8.95
N TYR A 50 18.32 -1.29 -10.25
CA TYR A 50 17.60 -2.11 -11.22
C TYR A 50 18.52 -2.65 -12.29
N ALA A 51 18.21 -3.82 -12.84
CA ALA A 51 18.94 -4.41 -13.95
C ALA A 51 18.43 -3.87 -15.29
N GLN A 52 19.30 -3.33 -16.11
CA GLN A 52 19.00 -2.90 -17.47
C GLN A 52 20.12 -3.35 -18.41
N PHE A 53 19.79 -4.13 -19.46
CA PHE A 53 20.75 -4.65 -20.45
C PHE A 53 21.97 -5.36 -19.83
N ASN A 54 21.74 -6.23 -18.82
CA ASN A 54 22.75 -6.95 -18.05
C ASN A 54 23.69 -6.07 -17.17
N GLU A 55 23.34 -4.81 -16.95
CA GLU A 55 24.02 -3.92 -16.04
C GLU A 55 23.11 -3.51 -14.88
N ASN A 56 23.68 -3.37 -13.70
CA ASN A 56 22.97 -2.78 -12.55
C ASN A 56 23.06 -1.26 -12.63
N ARG A 57 21.94 -0.58 -12.69
CA ARG A 57 21.82 0.86 -12.66
C ARG A 57 21.19 1.32 -11.36
N THR A 58 21.61 2.45 -10.85
CA THR A 58 21.06 3.10 -9.68
C THR A 58 20.27 4.32 -10.10
N GLY A 59 19.02 4.43 -9.65
CA GLY A 59 18.16 5.61 -9.80
C GLY A 59 17.88 6.26 -8.46
N GLU A 60 17.68 7.55 -8.45
CA GLU A 60 17.16 8.29 -7.30
C GLU A 60 15.63 8.10 -7.22
N ILE A 61 15.11 7.95 -6.01
CA ILE A 61 13.66 7.85 -5.78
C ILE A 61 13.04 9.24 -5.90
N THR A 62 12.26 9.42 -6.94
CA THR A 62 11.51 10.65 -7.22
C THR A 62 10.01 10.46 -6.95
N PRO A 63 9.18 11.52 -6.96
CA PRO A 63 7.72 11.39 -6.85
C PRO A 63 7.09 10.45 -7.89
N ASN A 64 7.74 10.27 -9.04
CA ASN A 64 7.26 9.38 -10.10
C ASN A 64 7.47 7.89 -9.80
N ASP A 65 8.34 7.58 -8.86
CA ASP A 65 8.75 6.22 -8.49
C ASP A 65 7.93 5.65 -7.33
N ILE A 66 6.98 6.44 -6.79
CA ILE A 66 6.10 6.05 -5.68
C ILE A 66 4.64 6.11 -6.12
N LEU A 67 3.96 4.97 -6.10
CA LEU A 67 2.51 4.86 -6.28
C LEU A 67 1.83 4.70 -4.93
N VAL A 68 0.85 5.54 -4.63
CA VAL A 68 -0.01 5.44 -3.44
C VAL A 68 -1.41 5.06 -3.90
N ILE A 69 -1.89 3.91 -3.48
CA ILE A 69 -3.12 3.28 -3.94
C ILE A 69 -4.12 3.23 -2.78
N ALA A 70 -5.35 3.64 -3.02
CA ALA A 70 -6.42 3.53 -2.04
C ALA A 70 -7.73 3.05 -2.69
N PRO A 71 -8.61 2.35 -1.93
CA PRO A 71 -9.83 1.75 -2.47
C PRO A 71 -10.96 2.77 -2.72
N TYR A 72 -10.91 3.91 -2.05
CA TYR A 72 -11.98 4.92 -2.06
C TYR A 72 -11.48 6.29 -2.56
N ASN A 73 -12.24 6.92 -3.44
CA ASN A 73 -11.90 8.26 -3.97
C ASN A 73 -11.75 9.31 -2.87
N VAL A 74 -12.47 9.19 -1.75
CA VAL A 74 -12.34 10.11 -0.61
C VAL A 74 -10.93 10.03 -0.02
N GLN A 75 -10.39 8.81 0.17
CA GLN A 75 -9.02 8.61 0.65
C GLN A 75 -8.01 9.11 -0.40
N VAL A 76 -8.22 8.79 -1.68
CA VAL A 76 -7.37 9.27 -2.80
C VAL A 76 -7.26 10.79 -2.78
N ASN A 77 -8.39 11.51 -2.76
CA ASN A 77 -8.40 12.97 -2.77
C ASN A 77 -7.68 13.57 -1.56
N ARG A 78 -7.81 12.96 -0.38
CA ARG A 78 -7.11 13.40 0.83
C ARG A 78 -5.61 13.14 0.76
N LEU A 79 -5.21 12.00 0.22
CA LEU A 79 -3.80 11.68 -0.03
C LEU A 79 -3.19 12.61 -1.09
N GLU A 80 -3.90 12.90 -2.19
CA GLU A 80 -3.44 13.87 -3.19
C GLU A 80 -3.20 15.25 -2.58
N GLN A 81 -4.16 15.74 -1.77
CA GLN A 81 -4.01 17.01 -1.05
C GLN A 81 -2.85 17.01 -0.06
N ARG A 82 -2.64 15.90 0.67
CA ARG A 82 -1.61 15.81 1.70
C ARG A 82 -0.21 15.68 1.12
N LEU A 83 -0.08 14.90 0.07
CA LEU A 83 1.20 14.62 -0.57
C LEU A 83 1.67 15.69 -1.55
N GLU A 84 0.79 16.57 -2.01
CA GLU A 84 1.13 17.73 -2.87
C GLU A 84 2.06 17.40 -4.04
N GLY A 85 1.81 16.27 -4.70
CA GLY A 85 2.62 15.79 -5.83
C GLY A 85 3.91 15.06 -5.45
N ARG A 86 4.18 14.79 -4.18
CA ARG A 86 5.34 13.99 -3.70
C ARG A 86 5.23 12.49 -4.03
N ALA A 87 4.08 12.02 -4.49
CA ALA A 87 3.85 10.68 -5.02
C ALA A 87 2.68 10.70 -6.00
N LYS A 88 2.57 9.68 -6.85
CA LYS A 88 1.38 9.46 -7.67
C LYS A 88 0.31 8.78 -6.82
N VAL A 89 -0.87 9.37 -6.74
CA VAL A 89 -1.98 8.85 -5.93
C VAL A 89 -3.15 8.44 -6.82
N GLY A 90 -3.82 7.35 -6.50
CA GLY A 90 -5.00 6.91 -7.24
C GLY A 90 -5.62 5.61 -6.74
N THR A 91 -6.67 5.19 -7.42
CA THR A 91 -7.26 3.85 -7.23
C THR A 91 -6.49 2.80 -8.03
N VAL A 92 -6.72 1.52 -7.73
CA VAL A 92 -6.12 0.40 -8.47
C VAL A 92 -6.37 0.52 -9.97
N ASP A 93 -7.58 0.92 -10.37
CA ASP A 93 -7.97 1.05 -11.79
C ASP A 93 -7.19 2.15 -12.52
N ARG A 94 -6.85 3.26 -11.80
CA ARG A 94 -6.05 4.37 -12.36
C ARG A 94 -4.63 3.93 -12.73
N PHE A 95 -4.08 2.98 -12.00
CA PHE A 95 -2.71 2.47 -12.20
C PHE A 95 -2.65 1.17 -13.00
N GLN A 96 -3.73 0.78 -13.67
CA GLN A 96 -3.70 -0.41 -14.51
C GLN A 96 -2.65 -0.26 -15.63
N GLY A 97 -1.71 -1.21 -15.70
CA GLY A 97 -0.61 -1.18 -16.67
C GLY A 97 0.56 -0.26 -16.29
N GLN A 98 0.51 0.47 -15.18
CA GLN A 98 1.64 1.25 -14.66
C GLN A 98 2.39 0.46 -13.58
N GLU A 99 3.69 0.65 -13.51
CA GLU A 99 4.57 0.10 -12.50
C GLU A 99 5.50 1.19 -11.97
N ALA A 100 5.96 1.03 -10.74
CA ALA A 100 6.95 1.89 -10.13
C ALA A 100 7.83 1.09 -9.16
N PRO A 101 9.01 1.58 -8.80
CA PRO A 101 9.84 0.94 -7.78
C PRO A 101 9.10 0.64 -6.49
N ILE A 102 8.22 1.56 -6.05
CA ILE A 102 7.52 1.47 -4.78
C ILE A 102 6.01 1.61 -4.98
N ALA A 103 5.24 0.71 -4.37
CA ALA A 103 3.78 0.84 -4.26
C ALA A 103 3.36 0.81 -2.78
N ILE A 104 2.54 1.77 -2.37
CA ILE A 104 1.97 1.88 -1.03
C ILE A 104 0.46 1.71 -1.16
N LEU A 105 -0.10 0.72 -0.46
CA LEU A 105 -1.54 0.44 -0.46
C LEU A 105 -2.14 0.80 0.90
N SER A 106 -3.09 1.73 0.91
CA SER A 106 -3.94 2.06 2.06
C SER A 106 -5.19 1.17 2.04
N LEU A 107 -5.50 0.47 3.12
CA LEU A 107 -6.76 -0.29 3.25
C LEU A 107 -7.90 0.58 3.79
N THR A 108 -7.61 1.67 4.44
CA THR A 108 -8.54 2.75 4.80
C THR A 108 -9.54 2.41 5.90
N ALA A 109 -10.28 1.29 5.80
CA ALA A 109 -11.32 0.94 6.77
C ALA A 109 -10.73 0.31 8.04
N SER A 110 -11.35 0.58 9.21
CA SER A 110 -10.89 0.04 10.48
C SER A 110 -11.30 -1.43 10.68
N SER A 111 -12.45 -1.83 10.12
CA SER A 111 -12.98 -3.19 10.18
C SER A 111 -13.82 -3.52 8.94
N GLY A 112 -14.18 -4.78 8.77
CA GLY A 112 -15.07 -5.23 7.69
C GLY A 112 -16.46 -4.57 7.77
N ASP A 113 -17.00 -4.38 8.98
CA ASP A 113 -18.30 -3.77 9.21
C ASP A 113 -18.31 -2.27 8.90
N GLU A 114 -17.17 -1.59 9.08
CA GLU A 114 -17.02 -0.17 8.79
C GLU A 114 -16.73 0.10 7.30
N ALA A 115 -16.40 -0.93 6.53
CA ALA A 115 -16.17 -0.82 5.10
C ALA A 115 -17.50 -0.71 4.32
N PRO A 116 -17.80 0.38 3.62
CA PRO A 116 -19.12 0.58 2.98
C PRO A 116 -19.45 -0.45 1.89
N ARG A 117 -18.44 -1.09 1.32
CA ARG A 117 -18.57 -2.13 0.29
C ARG A 117 -18.19 -3.52 0.82
N GLY A 118 -18.07 -3.63 2.16
CA GLY A 118 -17.67 -4.85 2.84
C GLY A 118 -16.22 -5.24 2.67
N ILE A 119 -15.81 -6.22 3.45
CA ILE A 119 -14.46 -6.78 3.43
C ILE A 119 -14.12 -7.41 2.07
N ASP A 120 -15.12 -7.95 1.39
CA ASP A 120 -15.00 -8.55 0.05
C ASP A 120 -14.45 -7.59 -0.99
N PHE A 121 -14.84 -6.33 -0.91
CA PHE A 121 -14.33 -5.29 -1.80
C PHE A 121 -12.89 -4.90 -1.44
N LEU A 122 -12.60 -4.73 -0.15
CA LEU A 122 -11.27 -4.31 0.31
C LEU A 122 -10.21 -5.37 0.03
N LEU A 123 -10.53 -6.61 0.36
CA LEU A 123 -9.60 -7.75 0.29
C LEU A 123 -9.80 -8.60 -0.99
N ALA A 124 -10.49 -8.05 -2.00
CA ALA A 124 -10.65 -8.73 -3.29
C ALA A 124 -9.28 -9.11 -3.87
N PRO A 125 -9.02 -10.43 -4.13
CA PRO A 125 -7.70 -10.90 -4.55
C PRO A 125 -7.18 -10.22 -5.81
N ASN A 126 -8.06 -9.96 -6.76
CA ASN A 126 -7.71 -9.27 -8.01
C ASN A 126 -7.23 -7.84 -7.74
N ARG A 127 -7.80 -7.12 -6.78
CA ARG A 127 -7.40 -5.75 -6.41
C ARG A 127 -6.09 -5.74 -5.63
N LEU A 128 -5.97 -6.58 -4.60
CA LEU A 128 -4.75 -6.70 -3.80
C LEU A 128 -3.57 -7.14 -4.67
N ASN A 129 -3.75 -8.18 -5.49
CA ASN A 129 -2.71 -8.68 -6.36
C ASN A 129 -2.29 -7.63 -7.39
N VAL A 130 -3.23 -6.89 -7.99
CA VAL A 130 -2.91 -5.82 -8.92
C VAL A 130 -2.15 -4.70 -8.20
N ALA A 131 -2.60 -4.27 -7.00
CA ALA A 131 -1.91 -3.24 -6.24
C ALA A 131 -0.48 -3.64 -5.87
N ILE A 132 -0.30 -4.86 -5.34
CA ILE A 132 1.01 -5.40 -4.97
C ILE A 132 1.93 -5.54 -6.19
N SER A 133 1.39 -6.02 -7.33
CA SER A 133 2.17 -6.22 -8.56
C SER A 133 2.56 -4.93 -9.28
N ARG A 134 2.11 -3.76 -8.81
CA ARG A 134 2.59 -2.46 -9.31
C ARG A 134 3.99 -2.13 -8.82
N ALA A 135 4.43 -2.72 -7.70
CA ALA A 135 5.75 -2.50 -7.14
C ALA A 135 6.81 -3.36 -7.86
N GLN A 136 7.87 -2.73 -8.33
CA GLN A 136 9.03 -3.42 -8.88
C GLN A 136 10.05 -3.83 -7.81
N CYS A 137 10.11 -3.09 -6.70
CA CYS A 137 11.01 -3.34 -5.57
C CYS A 137 10.22 -3.67 -4.29
N LEU A 138 9.46 -2.72 -3.78
CA LEU A 138 8.84 -2.77 -2.47
C LEU A 138 7.35 -2.44 -2.53
N SER A 139 6.53 -3.33 -2.00
CA SER A 139 5.10 -3.08 -1.77
C SER A 139 4.85 -2.94 -0.27
N ILE A 140 4.29 -1.80 0.15
CA ILE A 140 3.93 -1.50 1.54
C ILE A 140 2.42 -1.50 1.66
N ILE A 141 1.87 -2.42 2.43
CA ILE A 141 0.44 -2.48 2.70
C ILE A 141 0.21 -1.87 4.08
N ILE A 142 -0.68 -0.90 4.17
CA ILE A 142 -1.02 -0.19 5.40
C ILE A 142 -2.49 -0.44 5.72
N GLY A 143 -2.77 -0.85 6.95
CA GLY A 143 -4.14 -1.11 7.35
C GLY A 143 -4.31 -1.38 8.83
N CYS A 144 -5.57 -1.34 9.28
CA CYS A 144 -5.92 -1.65 10.65
C CYS A 144 -5.94 -3.17 10.89
N PRO A 145 -5.26 -3.67 11.95
CA PRO A 145 -5.30 -5.10 12.29
C PRO A 145 -6.71 -5.63 12.57
N ARG A 146 -7.63 -4.76 12.97
CA ARG A 146 -9.04 -5.12 13.19
C ARG A 146 -9.76 -5.63 11.94
N LEU A 147 -9.24 -5.37 10.75
CA LEU A 147 -9.72 -5.98 9.50
C LEU A 147 -9.60 -7.52 9.52
N ALA A 148 -8.64 -8.04 10.29
CA ALA A 148 -8.42 -9.48 10.44
C ALA A 148 -9.25 -10.12 11.57
N THR A 149 -9.94 -9.34 12.40
CA THR A 149 -10.65 -9.81 13.61
C THR A 149 -12.17 -9.64 13.54
N GLY A 150 -12.72 -9.19 12.41
CA GLY A 150 -14.16 -8.98 12.21
C GLY A 150 -14.97 -10.28 12.15
N LEU A 151 -16.30 -10.13 12.19
CA LEU A 151 -17.21 -11.26 11.97
C LEU A 151 -17.04 -11.78 10.54
N ILE A 152 -16.80 -13.07 10.44
CA ILE A 152 -16.68 -13.79 9.16
C ILE A 152 -17.98 -14.55 8.96
N ASN A 153 -18.72 -14.20 7.92
CA ASN A 153 -20.03 -14.78 7.66
C ASN A 153 -20.00 -15.85 6.56
N THR A 154 -18.95 -15.84 5.72
CA THR A 154 -18.81 -16.75 4.59
C THR A 154 -17.41 -17.38 4.52
N VAL A 155 -17.30 -18.52 3.83
CA VAL A 155 -16.01 -19.18 3.58
C VAL A 155 -15.10 -18.27 2.73
N ASP A 156 -15.66 -17.54 1.78
CA ASP A 156 -14.92 -16.62 0.92
C ASP A 156 -14.33 -15.45 1.71
N GLU A 157 -15.10 -14.87 2.66
CA GLU A 157 -14.56 -13.88 3.61
C GLU A 157 -13.42 -14.46 4.46
N ALA A 158 -13.60 -15.70 4.95
CA ALA A 158 -12.56 -16.39 5.73
C ALA A 158 -11.24 -16.55 4.94
N GLU A 159 -11.33 -16.92 3.68
CA GLU A 159 -10.14 -17.02 2.81
C GLU A 159 -9.45 -15.67 2.61
N LYS A 160 -10.20 -14.59 2.41
CA LYS A 160 -9.66 -13.25 2.23
C LYS A 160 -8.99 -12.74 3.51
N VAL A 161 -9.64 -12.92 4.66
CA VAL A 161 -9.08 -12.58 5.97
C VAL A 161 -7.81 -13.40 6.25
N ASN A 162 -7.80 -14.70 5.94
CA ASN A 162 -6.61 -15.54 6.11
C ASN A 162 -5.44 -15.05 5.22
N ARG A 163 -5.70 -14.58 4.01
CA ARG A 163 -4.67 -13.95 3.17
C ARG A 163 -4.13 -12.68 3.80
N LEU A 164 -4.99 -11.83 4.36
CA LEU A 164 -4.56 -10.64 5.09
C LEU A 164 -3.70 -11.02 6.31
N CYS A 165 -4.12 -12.00 7.11
CA CYS A 165 -3.33 -12.50 8.23
C CYS A 165 -1.93 -12.98 7.80
N ARG A 166 -1.83 -13.66 6.67
CA ARG A 166 -0.53 -14.08 6.12
C ARG A 166 0.33 -12.91 5.71
N LEU A 167 -0.25 -11.84 5.12
CA LEU A 167 0.48 -10.63 4.79
C LEU A 167 0.98 -9.90 6.05
N MET A 168 0.18 -9.90 7.12
CA MET A 168 0.55 -9.32 8.42
C MET A 168 1.67 -10.08 9.15
N MET A 169 1.95 -11.33 8.74
CA MET A 169 3.02 -12.17 9.30
C MET A 169 4.29 -12.17 8.43
N LEU A 170 4.31 -11.41 7.34
CA LEU A 170 5.52 -11.23 6.55
C LEU A 170 6.45 -10.27 7.31
N ASP A 171 7.58 -10.80 7.77
CA ASP A 171 8.69 -10.05 8.36
C ASP A 171 9.64 -9.50 7.28
#